data_aa5118495e6af2b95683a97b3982a7f7
#
_entry.id   aa5118495e6af2b95683a97b3982a7f7
#
_cell.length_a   1.000
_cell.length_b   1.000
_cell.length_c   1.000
_cell.angle_alpha   90.00
_cell.angle_beta   90.00
_cell.angle_gamma   90.00
#
_symmetry.space_group_name_H-M   'P 1'
#
loop_
_entity.id
_entity.type
_entity.pdbx_description
1 polymer ?
#
loop_
_entity_poly.entity_id
_entity_poly.type
_entity_poly.pdbx_seq_one_letter_code
_entity_poly.pdbx_strand_id
1 'polypeptide(L)'
;MSKPGRMEKSRWHRRRTFLQASGGWFGAQWLGIHSIDTLSKEANAETASSGLVRLFNGKDLTGLYSWLKDTQYKDPSNVFSVEDGILKISGEVNGYLATEKEYHDYHLIVEYKWGARTYGAKYVRNSGILLHAVGPDGNRSPWMSSIECQVAQGCVGDFIVIRGKDSAGKEVPVTLTSDTVLASDGRTRWRKGGKPTVYSGKQFWWSKHEPGFEELIDTRGKEDVDSPLGEWTRVECICSGKRITVVVNGVTVNEGYDVYPSTGKILLESEGFEIHFRKFELQPL
;
A
#
# COMPACT_ATOMS: atom_id res chain seq x y z
N MET A 1 -24.43 -18.51 -43.15
CA MET A 1 -24.70 -17.39 -42.26
C MET A 1 -24.48 -17.87 -40.83
N SER A 2 -23.31 -17.79 -40.32
CA SER A 2 -22.90 -18.23 -38.96
C SER A 2 -22.83 -16.99 -38.04
N LYS A 3 -23.50 -17.05 -36.90
CA LYS A 3 -23.46 -16.01 -35.87
C LYS A 3 -22.12 -16.00 -35.15
N PRO A 4 -21.55 -14.83 -34.80
CA PRO A 4 -20.31 -14.76 -34.03
C PRO A 4 -20.57 -15.06 -32.54
N GLY A 5 -19.67 -15.83 -31.95
CA GLY A 5 -19.71 -16.25 -30.56
C GLY A 5 -19.47 -15.08 -29.61
N ARG A 6 -20.23 -15.11 -28.53
CA ARG A 6 -20.21 -14.18 -27.42
C ARG A 6 -18.95 -14.45 -26.59
N MET A 7 -18.01 -13.50 -26.54
CA MET A 7 -16.86 -13.56 -25.65
C MET A 7 -17.31 -13.39 -24.18
N GLU A 8 -17.07 -14.39 -23.40
CA GLU A 8 -17.35 -14.45 -21.96
C GLU A 8 -16.39 -13.52 -21.22
N LYS A 9 -16.93 -12.51 -20.55
CA LYS A 9 -16.17 -11.60 -19.68
C LYS A 9 -15.75 -12.38 -18.43
N SER A 10 -14.49 -12.68 -18.28
CA SER A 10 -13.95 -13.27 -17.05
C SER A 10 -14.07 -12.26 -15.89
N ARG A 11 -15.06 -12.48 -15.03
CA ARG A 11 -15.23 -11.75 -13.78
C ARG A 11 -14.20 -12.24 -12.76
N TRP A 12 -13.23 -11.43 -12.43
CA TRP A 12 -12.40 -11.60 -11.25
C TRP A 12 -13.15 -11.17 -9.99
N HIS A 13 -14.23 -11.93 -9.64
CA HIS A 13 -14.86 -11.85 -8.33
C HIS A 13 -14.74 -13.22 -7.66
N ARG A 14 -13.61 -13.50 -7.03
CA ARG A 14 -13.56 -14.63 -6.09
C ARG A 14 -14.21 -14.23 -4.78
N ARG A 15 -15.49 -14.52 -4.67
CA ARG A 15 -16.16 -14.60 -3.37
C ARG A 15 -15.50 -15.70 -2.54
N ARG A 16 -14.94 -15.36 -1.40
CA ARG A 16 -14.57 -16.33 -0.38
C ARG A 16 -15.77 -16.54 0.52
N THR A 17 -16.35 -17.74 0.44
CA THR A 17 -17.36 -18.24 1.36
C THR A 17 -16.67 -18.65 2.67
N PHE A 18 -17.09 -18.09 3.78
CA PHE A 18 -16.70 -18.53 5.12
C PHE A 18 -17.55 -19.74 5.50
N LEU A 19 -16.92 -20.86 5.79
CA LEU A 19 -17.52 -21.98 6.51
C LEU A 19 -17.31 -21.75 8.01
N GLN A 20 -18.41 -21.59 8.74
CA GLN A 20 -18.45 -21.70 10.20
C GLN A 20 -18.45 -23.19 10.57
N ALA A 21 -17.55 -23.55 11.47
CA ALA A 21 -17.65 -24.79 12.21
C ALA A 21 -17.76 -24.46 13.69
N SER A 22 -18.87 -24.86 14.27
CA SER A 22 -19.21 -24.81 15.70
C SER A 22 -18.80 -26.11 16.40
N GLY A 23 -18.41 -26.00 17.67
CA GLY A 23 -18.34 -27.13 18.60
C GLY A 23 -17.12 -27.03 19.52
N GLY A 24 -17.35 -26.84 20.77
CA GLY A 24 -17.63 -27.69 21.84
C GLY A 24 -16.77 -27.39 23.06
N TRP A 25 -17.40 -27.15 24.17
CA TRP A 25 -16.87 -26.96 25.53
C TRP A 25 -16.11 -28.17 26.06
N PHE A 26 -15.01 -27.96 26.84
CA PHE A 26 -14.78 -28.59 28.16
C PHE A 26 -13.72 -27.77 28.93
N GLY A 27 -14.04 -27.48 30.21
CA GLY A 27 -13.19 -26.75 31.11
C GLY A 27 -12.20 -27.65 31.89
N ALA A 28 -11.14 -27.03 32.37
CA ALA A 28 -10.42 -27.43 33.58
C ALA A 28 -9.60 -26.24 34.09
N GLN A 29 -9.88 -25.86 35.35
CA GLN A 29 -9.08 -24.91 36.12
C GLN A 29 -7.74 -25.53 36.49
N TRP A 30 -6.66 -24.77 36.37
CA TRP A 30 -5.49 -24.89 37.22
C TRP A 30 -4.84 -23.55 37.48
N LEU A 31 -4.77 -23.19 38.75
CA LEU A 31 -4.04 -22.05 39.30
C LEU A 31 -2.54 -22.31 39.21
N GLY A 32 -1.80 -21.44 38.57
CA GLY A 32 -0.35 -21.42 38.58
C GLY A 32 0.13 -20.01 38.41
N ILE A 33 0.46 -19.32 39.53
CA ILE A 33 1.09 -18.02 39.54
C ILE A 33 2.52 -18.19 39.05
N HIS A 34 2.81 -17.74 37.84
CA HIS A 34 4.17 -17.47 37.40
C HIS A 34 4.22 -16.02 36.94
N SER A 35 5.02 -15.23 37.66
CA SER A 35 5.43 -13.89 37.26
C SER A 35 6.08 -14.00 35.90
N ILE A 36 5.42 -13.50 34.87
CA ILE A 36 6.02 -13.29 33.55
C ILE A 36 6.54 -11.88 33.55
N ASP A 37 7.86 -11.73 33.66
CA ASP A 37 8.54 -10.51 33.25
C ASP A 37 8.20 -10.26 31.80
N THR A 38 7.24 -9.37 31.56
CA THR A 38 7.00 -8.77 30.26
C THR A 38 8.13 -7.82 29.96
N LEU A 39 9.23 -8.34 29.42
CA LEU A 39 10.16 -7.55 28.62
C LEU A 39 9.35 -7.10 27.39
N SER A 40 8.70 -5.95 27.51
CA SER A 40 8.25 -5.19 26.38
C SER A 40 9.47 -4.86 25.54
N LYS A 41 9.68 -5.59 24.44
CA LYS A 41 10.53 -5.12 23.35
C LYS A 41 9.86 -3.83 22.86
N GLU A 42 10.33 -2.69 23.39
CA GLU A 42 10.06 -1.39 22.76
C GLU A 42 10.59 -1.49 21.34
N ALA A 43 9.70 -1.48 20.37
CA ALA A 43 10.04 -1.32 18.99
C ALA A 43 10.83 -0.01 18.88
N ASN A 44 12.05 -0.08 18.33
CA ASN A 44 12.87 1.09 18.05
C ASN A 44 12.21 1.92 16.94
N ALA A 45 11.17 2.65 17.27
CA ALA A 45 10.67 3.74 16.46
C ALA A 45 11.63 4.92 16.65
N GLU A 46 12.27 5.38 15.58
CA GLU A 46 13.20 6.51 15.63
C GLU A 46 12.39 7.78 15.91
N THR A 47 12.56 8.34 17.10
CA THR A 47 11.98 9.63 17.48
C THR A 47 12.57 10.74 16.62
N ALA A 48 11.71 11.59 16.10
CA ALA A 48 12.01 12.68 15.20
C ALA A 48 13.25 13.49 15.60
N SER A 49 14.31 13.38 14.83
CA SER A 49 15.34 14.42 14.74
C SER A 49 14.84 15.45 13.70
N SER A 50 15.05 16.74 13.95
CA SER A 50 14.57 17.86 13.12
C SER A 50 15.26 17.95 11.74
N GLY A 51 15.37 16.85 10.99
CA GLY A 51 16.10 16.79 9.73
C GLY A 51 15.47 15.84 8.71
N LEU A 52 15.69 16.12 7.42
CA LEU A 52 15.29 15.28 6.31
C LEU A 52 15.97 13.91 6.38
N VAL A 53 15.21 12.83 6.38
CA VAL A 53 15.69 11.45 6.33
C VAL A 53 15.54 10.94 4.90
N ARG A 54 16.64 10.63 4.24
CA ARG A 54 16.64 9.98 2.93
C ARG A 54 16.53 8.48 3.12
N LEU A 55 15.35 7.93 2.87
CA LEU A 55 15.10 6.48 2.89
C LEU A 55 15.82 5.78 1.74
N PHE A 56 15.89 6.44 0.58
CA PHE A 56 16.76 6.06 -0.53
C PHE A 56 17.89 7.08 -0.68
N ASN A 57 19.12 6.61 -0.60
CA ASN A 57 20.33 7.47 -0.57
C ASN A 57 20.86 7.86 -1.96
N GLY A 58 20.23 7.37 -3.04
CA GLY A 58 20.65 7.60 -4.43
C GLY A 58 21.87 6.78 -4.88
N LYS A 59 22.37 5.85 -4.09
CA LYS A 59 23.59 5.07 -4.39
C LYS A 59 23.36 3.56 -4.35
N ASP A 60 22.67 3.10 -3.31
CA ASP A 60 22.40 1.69 -3.06
C ASP A 60 21.13 1.52 -2.21
N LEU A 61 20.85 0.30 -1.78
CA LEU A 61 19.68 -0.04 -0.98
C LEU A 61 19.96 -0.06 0.53
N THR A 62 21.04 0.58 1.00
CA THR A 62 21.35 0.66 2.43
C THR A 62 20.20 1.28 3.23
N GLY A 63 19.78 0.60 4.31
CA GLY A 63 18.61 0.97 5.13
C GLY A 63 17.28 0.44 4.60
N LEU A 64 17.31 -0.31 3.48
CA LEU A 64 16.18 -0.98 2.87
C LEU A 64 16.46 -2.47 2.72
N TYR A 65 15.42 -3.29 2.70
CA TYR A 65 15.51 -4.71 2.37
C TYR A 65 14.39 -5.12 1.40
N SER A 66 14.65 -6.12 0.60
CA SER A 66 13.66 -6.67 -0.33
C SER A 66 12.97 -7.91 0.25
N TRP A 67 11.71 -8.08 -0.11
CA TRP A 67 10.99 -9.33 0.06
C TRP A 67 10.20 -9.65 -1.21
N LEU A 68 10.44 -10.80 -1.80
CA LEU A 68 9.82 -11.25 -3.04
C LEU A 68 8.99 -12.51 -2.77
N LYS A 69 7.84 -12.63 -3.43
CA LYS A 69 6.89 -13.72 -3.22
C LYS A 69 7.51 -15.11 -3.36
N ASP A 70 8.40 -15.28 -4.34
CA ASP A 70 8.93 -16.59 -4.71
C ASP A 70 10.28 -16.91 -4.04
N THR A 71 11.06 -15.89 -3.71
CA THR A 71 12.46 -16.02 -3.25
C THR A 71 12.70 -15.37 -1.87
N GLN A 72 11.67 -14.74 -1.30
CA GLN A 72 11.72 -14.02 -0.02
C GLN A 72 12.79 -12.92 -0.01
N TYR A 73 13.77 -12.97 0.89
CA TYR A 73 14.83 -11.96 1.05
C TYR A 73 15.91 -12.00 -0.03
N LYS A 74 15.79 -12.88 -1.02
CA LYS A 74 16.75 -12.99 -2.12
C LYS A 74 16.16 -12.37 -3.38
N ASP A 75 16.96 -11.58 -4.07
CA ASP A 75 16.60 -10.95 -5.34
C ASP A 75 17.53 -11.41 -6.48
N PRO A 76 17.44 -12.66 -6.93
CA PRO A 76 18.31 -13.18 -8.00
C PRO A 76 18.02 -12.56 -9.36
N SER A 77 16.86 -11.95 -9.56
CA SER A 77 16.44 -11.31 -10.82
C SER A 77 16.73 -9.82 -10.87
N ASN A 78 17.33 -9.24 -9.82
CA ASN A 78 17.53 -7.80 -9.68
C ASN A 78 16.22 -7.01 -9.90
N VAL A 79 15.15 -7.46 -9.23
CA VAL A 79 13.85 -6.75 -9.24
C VAL A 79 14.03 -5.33 -8.73
N PHE A 80 14.90 -5.16 -7.74
CA PHE A 80 15.27 -3.88 -7.16
C PHE A 80 16.73 -3.55 -7.50
N SER A 81 16.94 -2.48 -8.25
CA SER A 81 18.28 -2.05 -8.67
C SER A 81 18.43 -0.53 -8.56
N VAL A 82 19.67 -0.06 -8.52
CA VAL A 82 19.99 1.37 -8.52
C VAL A 82 20.88 1.67 -9.70
N GLU A 83 20.45 2.59 -10.55
CA GLU A 83 21.22 3.07 -11.71
C GLU A 83 21.10 4.59 -11.80
N ASP A 84 22.21 5.28 -11.97
CA ASP A 84 22.28 6.74 -12.16
C ASP A 84 21.51 7.54 -11.08
N GLY A 85 21.57 7.08 -9.82
CA GLY A 85 20.86 7.73 -8.71
C GLY A 85 19.35 7.45 -8.68
N ILE A 86 18.86 6.55 -9.49
CA ILE A 86 17.45 6.16 -9.60
C ILE A 86 17.27 4.74 -9.07
N LEU A 87 16.35 4.57 -8.13
CA LEU A 87 15.86 3.26 -7.73
C LEU A 87 14.91 2.75 -8.81
N LYS A 88 15.20 1.60 -9.37
CA LYS A 88 14.37 0.92 -10.36
C LYS A 88 13.76 -0.33 -9.75
N ILE A 89 12.46 -0.48 -9.90
CA ILE A 89 11.71 -1.68 -9.58
C ILE A 89 11.21 -2.25 -10.91
N SER A 90 11.65 -3.46 -11.26
CA SER A 90 11.30 -4.06 -12.56
C SER A 90 9.84 -4.45 -12.67
N GLY A 91 9.21 -4.81 -11.56
CA GLY A 91 7.84 -5.34 -11.52
C GLY A 91 7.72 -6.82 -11.89
N GLU A 92 8.82 -7.48 -12.24
CA GLU A 92 8.80 -8.87 -12.75
C GLU A 92 8.27 -9.88 -11.75
N VAL A 93 8.61 -9.70 -10.47
CA VAL A 93 8.16 -10.56 -9.37
C VAL A 93 7.45 -9.70 -8.33
N ASN A 94 6.27 -10.13 -7.90
CA ASN A 94 5.52 -9.44 -6.86
C ASN A 94 6.27 -9.50 -5.52
N GLY A 95 6.32 -8.36 -4.85
CA GLY A 95 7.03 -8.17 -3.60
C GLY A 95 7.21 -6.70 -3.29
N TYR A 96 8.14 -6.38 -2.44
CA TYR A 96 8.36 -5.00 -2.02
C TYR A 96 9.79 -4.73 -1.58
N LEU A 97 10.15 -3.46 -1.60
CA LEU A 97 11.31 -2.89 -0.94
C LEU A 97 10.82 -2.18 0.32
N ALA A 98 11.32 -2.57 1.47
CA ALA A 98 10.87 -2.07 2.78
C ALA A 98 11.97 -1.33 3.52
N THR A 99 11.61 -0.34 4.33
CA THR A 99 12.52 0.26 5.29
C THR A 99 12.88 -0.75 6.38
N GLU A 100 14.15 -0.76 6.82
CA GLU A 100 14.55 -1.58 7.98
C GLU A 100 13.94 -1.05 9.27
N LYS A 101 13.79 0.27 9.38
CA LYS A 101 13.23 0.96 10.54
C LYS A 101 11.74 1.21 10.39
N GLU A 102 11.06 1.40 11.51
CA GLU A 102 9.69 1.86 11.61
C GLU A 102 9.64 3.37 11.84
N TYR A 103 8.58 4.01 11.34
CA TYR A 103 8.40 5.46 11.42
C TYR A 103 6.99 5.82 11.87
N HIS A 104 6.86 6.98 12.52
CA HIS A 104 5.60 7.64 12.89
C HIS A 104 5.79 9.15 12.77
N ASP A 105 4.71 9.89 12.68
CA ASP A 105 4.71 11.36 12.59
C ASP A 105 5.73 11.90 11.58
N TYR A 106 5.40 11.73 10.31
CA TYR A 106 6.28 12.10 9.20
C TYR A 106 5.51 12.67 8.01
N HIS A 107 6.21 13.49 7.24
CA HIS A 107 5.84 13.89 5.90
C HIS A 107 6.71 13.11 4.90
N LEU A 108 6.16 12.04 4.34
CA LEU A 108 6.82 11.21 3.33
C LEU A 108 6.69 11.87 1.96
N ILE A 109 7.78 11.87 1.21
CA ILE A 109 7.85 12.38 -0.15
C ILE A 109 8.40 11.30 -1.07
N VAL A 110 7.61 10.91 -2.06
CA VAL A 110 7.97 9.94 -3.08
C VAL A 110 7.83 10.59 -4.44
N GLU A 111 8.87 10.50 -5.28
CA GLU A 111 8.77 10.91 -6.68
C GLU A 111 9.06 9.71 -7.57
N TYR A 112 8.05 9.30 -8.33
CA TYR A 112 8.12 8.13 -9.19
C TYR A 112 7.82 8.47 -10.66
N LYS A 113 8.21 7.57 -11.55
CA LYS A 113 7.92 7.58 -12.97
C LYS A 113 7.77 6.13 -13.46
N TRP A 114 6.77 5.90 -14.31
CA TRP A 114 6.63 4.59 -14.94
C TRP A 114 7.75 4.30 -15.92
N GLY A 115 8.27 3.07 -15.89
CA GLY A 115 9.19 2.53 -16.89
C GLY A 115 8.46 1.93 -18.09
N ALA A 116 9.20 1.31 -19.00
CA ALA A 116 8.64 0.78 -20.24
C ALA A 116 8.04 -0.62 -20.08
N ARG A 117 8.54 -1.45 -19.14
CA ARG A 117 8.15 -2.86 -19.03
C ARG A 117 6.76 -3.00 -18.41
N THR A 118 5.94 -3.83 -19.06
CA THR A 118 4.55 -4.11 -18.65
C THR A 118 4.23 -5.59 -18.63
N TYR A 119 5.17 -6.45 -19.04
CA TYR A 119 5.01 -7.90 -19.14
C TYR A 119 3.75 -8.34 -19.90
N GLY A 120 3.32 -7.51 -20.87
CA GLY A 120 2.14 -7.76 -21.70
C GLY A 120 0.81 -7.56 -20.95
N ALA A 121 0.83 -6.92 -19.81
CA ALA A 121 -0.39 -6.56 -19.07
C ALA A 121 -1.26 -5.60 -19.90
N LYS A 122 -2.59 -5.77 -19.73
CA LYS A 122 -3.60 -4.90 -20.34
C LYS A 122 -4.32 -4.03 -19.30
N TYR A 123 -4.05 -4.29 -18.05
CA TYR A 123 -4.55 -3.57 -16.90
C TYR A 123 -3.71 -2.30 -16.66
N VAL A 124 -4.21 -1.34 -15.93
CA VAL A 124 -3.46 -0.11 -15.56
C VAL A 124 -2.15 -0.47 -14.87
N ARG A 125 -1.12 0.36 -15.09
CA ARG A 125 0.14 0.24 -14.35
C ARG A 125 -0.13 0.34 -12.86
N ASN A 126 0.44 -0.57 -12.09
CA ASN A 126 0.14 -0.75 -10.69
C ASN A 126 1.40 -0.87 -9.83
N SER A 127 1.38 -0.23 -8.70
CA SER A 127 2.34 -0.26 -7.59
C SER A 127 1.66 0.35 -6.38
N GLY A 128 2.32 0.37 -5.22
CA GLY A 128 1.78 0.96 -3.99
C GLY A 128 2.86 1.51 -3.08
N ILE A 129 2.48 2.46 -2.23
CA ILE A 129 3.24 2.91 -1.07
C ILE A 129 2.51 2.40 0.16
N LEU A 130 3.08 1.41 0.85
CA LEU A 130 2.47 0.83 2.04
C LEU A 130 2.96 1.58 3.27
N LEU A 131 2.03 2.19 3.98
CA LEU A 131 2.28 3.01 5.17
C LEU A 131 2.00 2.20 6.43
N HIS A 132 2.80 2.41 7.47
CA HIS A 132 2.65 1.77 8.78
C HIS A 132 2.56 0.25 8.69
N ALA A 133 3.39 -0.34 7.86
CA ALA A 133 3.40 -1.78 7.65
C ALA A 133 3.92 -2.52 8.88
N VAL A 134 3.18 -3.53 9.32
CA VAL A 134 3.44 -4.31 10.54
C VAL A 134 3.19 -5.79 10.32
N GLY A 135 3.70 -6.60 11.25
CA GLY A 135 3.59 -8.06 11.19
C GLY A 135 4.73 -8.71 10.39
N PRO A 136 4.64 -10.01 10.14
CA PRO A 136 5.68 -10.73 9.40
C PRO A 136 5.69 -10.38 7.92
N ASP A 137 6.86 -10.46 7.31
CA ASP A 137 7.02 -10.32 5.86
C ASP A 137 6.23 -11.41 5.12
N GLY A 138 5.70 -11.08 3.95
CA GLY A 138 4.93 -12.00 3.11
C GLY A 138 3.60 -12.44 3.69
N ASN A 139 3.12 -11.79 4.71
CA ASN A 139 1.95 -12.14 5.51
C ASN A 139 0.67 -12.27 4.66
N ARG A 140 0.41 -11.34 3.75
CA ARG A 140 -0.77 -11.34 2.86
C ARG A 140 -0.40 -11.66 1.42
N SER A 141 0.69 -12.39 1.24
CA SER A 141 1.15 -12.91 -0.06
C SER A 141 0.99 -11.94 -1.23
N PRO A 142 1.95 -11.06 -1.46
CA PRO A 142 3.21 -10.91 -0.71
C PRO A 142 3.19 -9.86 0.41
N TRP A 143 2.16 -9.05 0.52
CA TRP A 143 2.14 -7.77 1.25
C TRP A 143 2.12 -7.92 2.78
N MET A 144 2.73 -6.96 3.49
CA MET A 144 2.56 -6.80 4.94
C MET A 144 1.20 -6.15 5.26
N SER A 145 0.72 -6.37 6.49
CA SER A 145 -0.47 -5.65 6.98
C SER A 145 -0.18 -4.16 7.06
N SER A 146 -0.94 -3.31 6.35
CA SER A 146 -0.61 -1.90 6.15
C SER A 146 -1.79 -1.09 5.63
N ILE A 147 -1.60 0.21 5.54
CA ILE A 147 -2.45 1.11 4.77
C ILE A 147 -1.71 1.46 3.49
N GLU A 148 -2.28 1.08 2.37
CA GLU A 148 -1.73 1.39 1.07
C GLU A 148 -2.24 2.74 0.58
N CYS A 149 -1.31 3.59 0.18
CA CYS A 149 -1.53 4.68 -0.74
C CYS A 149 -1.28 4.14 -2.15
N GLN A 150 -2.35 3.87 -2.88
CA GLN A 150 -2.30 3.26 -4.20
C GLN A 150 -1.51 4.11 -5.17
N VAL A 151 -0.64 3.47 -5.94
CA VAL A 151 0.08 4.06 -7.07
C VAL A 151 -0.31 3.27 -8.33
N ALA A 152 -1.49 3.58 -8.86
CA ALA A 152 -1.97 3.00 -10.10
C ALA A 152 -2.50 4.12 -11.00
N GLN A 153 -2.34 3.98 -12.32
CA GLN A 153 -2.82 5.00 -13.27
C GLN A 153 -4.32 5.25 -13.08
N GLY A 154 -4.68 6.52 -12.92
CA GLY A 154 -6.05 6.95 -12.64
C GLY A 154 -6.55 6.72 -11.21
N CYS A 155 -5.76 6.09 -10.36
CA CYS A 155 -6.13 5.68 -9.01
C CYS A 155 -5.12 6.14 -7.95
N VAL A 156 -4.18 7.01 -8.31
CA VAL A 156 -3.10 7.43 -7.39
C VAL A 156 -3.67 8.19 -6.20
N GLY A 157 -3.30 7.73 -5.01
CA GLY A 157 -3.76 8.29 -3.74
C GLY A 157 -5.02 7.65 -3.17
N ASP A 158 -5.55 6.60 -3.78
CA ASP A 158 -6.61 5.81 -3.18
C ASP A 158 -6.12 5.09 -1.92
N PHE A 159 -7.02 4.85 -0.97
CA PHE A 159 -6.71 4.04 0.19
C PHE A 159 -7.19 2.61 0.06
N ILE A 160 -6.28 1.67 0.31
CA ILE A 160 -6.56 0.24 0.47
C ILE A 160 -6.01 -0.19 1.83
N VAL A 161 -6.79 -0.98 2.59
CA VAL A 161 -6.31 -1.58 3.84
C VAL A 161 -5.94 -3.03 3.59
N ILE A 162 -4.66 -3.33 3.72
CA ILE A 162 -4.11 -4.66 3.61
C ILE A 162 -4.13 -5.30 4.99
N ARG A 163 -4.86 -6.40 5.12
CA ARG A 163 -4.97 -7.16 6.37
C ARG A 163 -4.24 -8.48 6.25
N GLY A 164 -3.55 -8.87 7.29
CA GLY A 164 -2.84 -10.13 7.36
C GLY A 164 -2.88 -10.71 8.77
N LYS A 165 -2.04 -11.69 9.05
CA LYS A 165 -1.97 -12.38 10.34
C LYS A 165 -0.58 -12.23 10.94
N ASP A 166 -0.48 -12.23 12.25
CA ASP A 166 0.79 -12.31 12.96
C ASP A 166 1.36 -13.73 12.91
N SER A 167 2.53 -13.92 13.50
CA SER A 167 3.20 -15.24 13.57
C SER A 167 2.41 -16.29 14.35
N ALA A 168 1.46 -15.90 15.19
CA ALA A 168 0.55 -16.79 15.91
C ALA A 168 -0.73 -17.09 15.11
N GLY A 169 -0.87 -16.57 13.91
CA GLY A 169 -2.05 -16.74 13.04
C GLY A 169 -3.24 -15.84 13.41
N LYS A 170 -3.07 -14.90 14.34
CA LYS A 170 -4.09 -13.94 14.73
C LYS A 170 -4.09 -12.78 13.74
N GLU A 171 -5.28 -12.28 13.39
CA GLU A 171 -5.39 -11.11 12.50
C GLU A 171 -4.70 -9.89 13.10
N VAL A 172 -3.86 -9.25 12.29
CA VAL A 172 -3.26 -7.95 12.62
C VAL A 172 -4.32 -6.89 12.38
N PRO A 173 -4.72 -6.14 13.41
CA PRO A 173 -5.73 -5.11 13.23
C PRO A 173 -5.15 -3.96 12.41
N VAL A 174 -5.79 -3.65 11.28
CA VAL A 174 -5.52 -2.47 10.48
C VAL A 174 -6.84 -1.79 10.17
N THR A 175 -6.94 -0.51 10.45
CA THR A 175 -8.17 0.27 10.25
C THR A 175 -7.88 1.69 9.77
N LEU A 176 -8.84 2.23 9.06
CA LEU A 176 -8.85 3.59 8.51
C LEU A 176 -10.29 4.06 8.42
N THR A 177 -10.56 5.28 8.84
CA THR A 177 -11.83 5.98 8.60
C THR A 177 -11.56 7.13 7.61
N SER A 178 -12.48 7.39 6.72
CA SER A 178 -12.42 8.55 5.82
C SER A 178 -13.81 9.17 5.65
N ASP A 179 -13.85 10.47 5.38
CA ASP A 179 -15.09 11.14 5.00
C ASP A 179 -15.39 10.80 3.53
N THR A 180 -16.52 10.18 3.26
CA THR A 180 -16.79 9.64 1.92
C THR A 180 -18.17 10.00 1.41
N VAL A 181 -18.30 9.88 0.09
CA VAL A 181 -19.58 9.87 -0.63
C VAL A 181 -19.64 8.65 -1.53
N LEU A 182 -20.82 8.06 -1.64
CA LEU A 182 -21.08 7.04 -2.65
C LEU A 182 -21.41 7.74 -3.98
N ALA A 183 -20.61 7.54 -4.98
CA ALA A 183 -20.84 8.12 -6.31
C ALA A 183 -21.82 7.29 -7.14
N SER A 184 -22.29 7.84 -8.27
CA SER A 184 -23.29 7.21 -9.15
C SER A 184 -22.82 5.90 -9.78
N ASP A 185 -21.51 5.69 -9.91
CA ASP A 185 -20.88 4.45 -10.37
C ASP A 185 -20.72 3.38 -9.27
N GLY A 186 -21.21 3.65 -8.05
CA GLY A 186 -21.13 2.75 -6.91
C GLY A 186 -19.77 2.74 -6.20
N ARG A 187 -18.81 3.58 -6.62
CA ARG A 187 -17.51 3.72 -5.97
C ARG A 187 -17.59 4.70 -4.79
N THR A 188 -16.92 4.35 -3.70
CA THR A 188 -16.82 5.21 -2.51
C THR A 188 -15.64 6.16 -2.68
N ARG A 189 -15.91 7.47 -2.79
CA ARG A 189 -14.88 8.50 -2.98
C ARG A 189 -14.68 9.32 -1.74
N TRP A 190 -13.44 9.71 -1.47
CA TRP A 190 -13.15 10.71 -0.46
C TRP A 190 -13.81 12.05 -0.81
N ARG A 191 -14.42 12.65 0.19
CA ARG A 191 -14.97 13.99 0.11
C ARG A 191 -14.91 14.64 1.49
N LYS A 192 -14.17 15.72 1.62
CA LYS A 192 -14.08 16.47 2.88
C LYS A 192 -15.47 16.87 3.39
N GLY A 193 -15.77 16.52 4.65
CA GLY A 193 -17.08 16.72 5.27
C GLY A 193 -18.16 15.77 4.75
N GLY A 194 -17.78 14.69 4.10
CA GLY A 194 -18.66 13.59 3.73
C GLY A 194 -19.07 12.73 4.93
N LYS A 195 -19.70 11.59 4.68
CA LYS A 195 -20.05 10.65 5.73
C LYS A 195 -18.82 9.94 6.27
N PRO A 196 -18.54 9.98 7.60
CA PRO A 196 -17.51 9.14 8.19
C PRO A 196 -17.74 7.67 7.88
N THR A 197 -16.79 7.03 7.24
CA THR A 197 -16.89 5.65 6.79
C THR A 197 -15.63 4.89 7.20
N VAL A 198 -15.82 3.83 7.99
CA VAL A 198 -14.73 2.91 8.33
C VAL A 198 -14.48 1.98 7.15
N TYR A 199 -13.21 1.76 6.81
CA TYR A 199 -12.84 0.86 5.73
C TYR A 199 -13.32 -0.57 6.00
N SER A 200 -14.07 -1.12 5.07
CA SER A 200 -14.70 -2.45 5.19
C SER A 200 -14.39 -3.41 4.03
N GLY A 201 -13.24 -3.20 3.37
CA GLY A 201 -12.78 -4.03 2.25
C GLY A 201 -13.13 -3.49 0.86
N LYS A 202 -13.59 -2.25 0.80
CA LYS A 202 -13.76 -1.52 -0.47
C LYS A 202 -12.85 -0.31 -0.47
N GLN A 203 -12.07 -0.15 -1.52
CA GLN A 203 -11.16 0.95 -1.78
C GLN A 203 -11.84 2.31 -1.59
N PHE A 204 -11.15 3.25 -0.95
CA PHE A 204 -11.56 4.65 -0.90
C PHE A 204 -10.87 5.40 -2.02
N TRP A 205 -11.63 5.66 -3.06
CA TRP A 205 -11.17 6.33 -4.27
C TRP A 205 -10.88 7.80 -4.00
N TRP A 206 -9.91 8.34 -4.68
CA TRP A 206 -9.60 9.75 -4.58
C TRP A 206 -10.77 10.64 -5.10
N SER A 207 -10.81 11.89 -4.65
CA SER A 207 -12.00 12.76 -4.72
C SER A 207 -12.56 12.97 -6.13
N LYS A 208 -11.70 13.02 -7.15
CA LYS A 208 -12.09 13.30 -8.54
C LYS A 208 -11.95 12.11 -9.48
N HIS A 209 -11.78 10.90 -8.94
CA HIS A 209 -11.71 9.71 -9.77
C HIS A 209 -12.90 9.65 -10.74
N GLU A 210 -12.61 9.52 -12.03
CA GLU A 210 -13.60 9.65 -13.10
C GLU A 210 -14.61 8.49 -13.07
N PRO A 211 -15.92 8.80 -13.02
CA PRO A 211 -16.95 7.79 -13.23
C PRO A 211 -16.84 7.20 -14.64
N GLY A 212 -16.77 5.88 -14.73
CA GLY A 212 -16.62 5.19 -16.02
C GLY A 212 -15.19 5.09 -16.52
N PHE A 213 -14.19 5.46 -15.70
CA PHE A 213 -12.79 5.17 -16.00
C PHE A 213 -12.61 3.66 -16.23
N GLU A 214 -12.05 3.32 -17.38
CA GLU A 214 -11.69 1.95 -17.71
C GLU A 214 -10.23 1.69 -17.30
N GLU A 215 -10.02 0.69 -16.45
CA GLU A 215 -8.70 0.31 -15.92
C GLU A 215 -7.88 -0.43 -16.98
N LEU A 216 -7.53 0.28 -18.06
CA LEU A 216 -6.71 -0.19 -19.17
C LEU A 216 -5.35 0.50 -19.13
N ILE A 217 -4.32 -0.23 -19.54
CA ILE A 217 -2.94 0.27 -19.56
C ILE A 217 -2.84 1.57 -20.37
N ASP A 218 -2.08 2.54 -19.80
CA ASP A 218 -1.79 3.84 -20.38
C ASP A 218 -3.03 4.71 -20.68
N THR A 219 -4.16 4.37 -20.08
CA THR A 219 -5.34 5.24 -20.07
C THR A 219 -5.22 6.27 -18.95
N ARG A 220 -5.82 7.44 -19.16
CA ARG A 220 -5.91 8.51 -18.16
C ARG A 220 -7.33 9.04 -18.10
N GLY A 221 -7.79 9.27 -16.88
CA GLY A 221 -9.00 10.03 -16.64
C GLY A 221 -8.75 11.53 -16.90
N LYS A 222 -9.81 12.25 -17.17
CA LYS A 222 -9.76 13.67 -17.51
C LYS A 222 -9.23 14.56 -16.37
N GLU A 223 -9.47 14.12 -15.12
CA GLU A 223 -9.09 14.86 -13.91
C GLU A 223 -7.88 14.22 -13.19
N ASP A 224 -7.19 13.26 -13.82
CA ASP A 224 -6.06 12.57 -13.20
C ASP A 224 -4.98 13.55 -12.77
N VAL A 225 -4.53 13.35 -11.52
CA VAL A 225 -3.56 14.23 -10.85
C VAL A 225 -2.12 13.74 -11.01
N ASP A 226 -1.92 12.46 -11.32
CA ASP A 226 -0.61 11.92 -11.65
C ASP A 226 -0.10 12.46 -12.99
N SER A 227 1.20 12.46 -13.17
CA SER A 227 1.83 12.96 -14.40
C SER A 227 1.65 11.98 -15.55
N PRO A 228 1.68 12.47 -16.81
CA PRO A 228 1.71 11.61 -18.00
C PRO A 228 2.83 10.59 -17.97
N LEU A 229 2.67 9.52 -18.75
CA LEU A 229 3.69 8.48 -18.90
C LEU A 229 5.05 9.09 -19.29
N GLY A 230 6.09 8.70 -18.57
CA GLY A 230 7.45 9.20 -18.76
C GLY A 230 7.79 10.45 -17.95
N GLU A 231 6.83 11.09 -17.32
CA GLU A 231 7.03 12.22 -16.42
C GLU A 231 7.04 11.80 -14.95
N TRP A 232 7.63 12.66 -14.09
CA TRP A 232 7.72 12.39 -12.66
C TRP A 232 6.45 12.85 -11.95
N THR A 233 5.84 11.93 -11.19
CA THR A 233 4.75 12.21 -10.27
C THR A 233 5.29 12.31 -8.85
N ARG A 234 4.87 13.35 -8.12
CA ARG A 234 5.17 13.54 -6.71
C ARG A 234 3.97 13.12 -5.86
N VAL A 235 4.16 12.15 -5.00
CA VAL A 235 3.20 11.71 -3.98
C VAL A 235 3.74 12.08 -2.61
N GLU A 236 2.89 12.69 -1.81
CA GLU A 236 3.20 13.06 -0.43
C GLU A 236 2.19 12.40 0.50
N CYS A 237 2.70 11.70 1.55
CA CYS A 237 1.87 11.13 2.59
C CYS A 237 2.23 11.82 3.91
N ILE A 238 1.33 12.65 4.42
CA ILE A 238 1.49 13.35 5.70
C ILE A 238 0.81 12.52 6.76
N CYS A 239 1.63 11.82 7.56
CA CYS A 239 1.18 10.93 8.63
C CYS A 239 1.41 11.63 9.98
N SER A 240 0.36 12.07 10.63
CA SER A 240 0.41 12.80 11.92
C SER A 240 -0.54 12.17 12.92
N GLY A 241 -0.01 11.56 13.97
CA GLY A 241 -0.77 10.79 14.93
C GLY A 241 -1.60 9.70 14.23
N LYS A 242 -2.91 9.79 14.31
CA LYS A 242 -3.85 8.86 13.67
C LYS A 242 -4.48 9.42 12.39
N ARG A 243 -3.77 10.25 11.66
CA ARG A 243 -4.25 10.84 10.39
C ARG A 243 -3.24 10.62 9.28
N ILE A 244 -3.76 10.40 8.08
CA ILE A 244 -2.98 10.36 6.84
C ILE A 244 -3.65 11.28 5.84
N THR A 245 -2.88 12.22 5.30
CA THR A 245 -3.30 13.05 4.17
C THR A 245 -2.44 12.71 2.97
N VAL A 246 -3.05 12.43 1.83
CA VAL A 246 -2.36 12.14 0.58
C VAL A 246 -2.48 13.32 -0.36
N VAL A 247 -1.32 13.76 -0.87
CA VAL A 247 -1.20 14.85 -1.83
C VAL A 247 -0.46 14.34 -3.07
N VAL A 248 -1.04 14.54 -4.24
CA VAL A 248 -0.43 14.16 -5.53
C VAL A 248 -0.25 15.41 -6.38
N ASN A 249 0.99 15.70 -6.78
CA ASN A 249 1.35 16.89 -7.54
C ASN A 249 0.74 18.19 -6.96
N GLY A 250 0.74 18.33 -5.64
CA GLY A 250 0.20 19.48 -4.92
C GLY A 250 -1.32 19.48 -4.70
N VAL A 251 -2.03 18.45 -5.16
CA VAL A 251 -3.49 18.31 -4.96
C VAL A 251 -3.77 17.30 -3.84
N THR A 252 -4.48 17.71 -2.78
CA THR A 252 -4.99 16.77 -1.77
C THR A 252 -6.04 15.88 -2.41
N VAL A 253 -5.79 14.57 -2.41
CA VAL A 253 -6.64 13.58 -3.08
C VAL A 253 -7.41 12.70 -2.11
N ASN A 254 -6.87 12.48 -0.92
CA ASN A 254 -7.51 11.64 0.09
C ASN A 254 -7.06 12.02 1.51
N GLU A 255 -7.93 11.82 2.49
CA GLU A 255 -7.62 11.95 3.91
C GLU A 255 -8.24 10.79 4.68
N GLY A 256 -7.46 10.23 5.60
CA GLY A 256 -7.90 9.21 6.54
C GLY A 256 -7.61 9.62 7.97
N TYR A 257 -8.42 9.14 8.89
CA TYR A 257 -8.27 9.33 10.33
C TYR A 257 -8.69 8.07 11.10
N ASP A 258 -8.53 8.07 12.43
CA ASP A 258 -8.63 6.86 13.24
C ASP A 258 -7.77 5.71 12.71
N VAL A 259 -6.61 6.09 12.19
CA VAL A 259 -5.64 5.17 11.58
C VAL A 259 -5.04 4.27 12.67
N TYR A 260 -5.02 2.98 12.41
CA TYR A 260 -4.30 2.00 13.22
C TYR A 260 -3.74 0.88 12.32
N PRO A 261 -2.47 0.50 12.48
CA PRO A 261 -1.46 1.14 13.32
C PRO A 261 -1.07 2.54 12.80
N SER A 262 -0.52 3.39 13.68
CA SER A 262 -0.02 4.73 13.33
C SER A 262 1.51 4.81 13.29
N THR A 263 2.16 3.65 13.36
CA THR A 263 3.62 3.45 13.24
C THR A 263 3.87 2.17 12.51
N GLY A 264 5.00 2.07 11.82
CA GLY A 264 5.42 0.86 11.11
C GLY A 264 6.42 1.17 10.01
N LYS A 265 6.76 0.16 9.24
CA LYS A 265 7.66 0.29 8.08
C LYS A 265 6.94 0.97 6.92
N ILE A 266 7.73 1.47 5.97
CA ILE A 266 7.25 2.05 4.72
C ILE A 266 7.79 1.18 3.58
N LEU A 267 6.89 0.76 2.66
CA LEU A 267 7.24 -0.14 1.58
C LEU A 267 6.89 0.47 0.23
N LEU A 268 7.68 0.09 -0.78
CA LEU A 268 7.39 0.35 -2.21
C LEU A 268 7.14 -0.99 -2.90
N GLU A 269 6.01 -1.13 -3.58
CA GLU A 269 5.59 -2.39 -4.20
C GLU A 269 6.21 -2.65 -5.56
N SER A 270 6.49 -3.94 -5.82
CA SER A 270 6.75 -4.51 -7.13
C SER A 270 5.54 -5.33 -7.55
N GLU A 271 4.74 -4.84 -8.51
CA GLU A 271 3.44 -5.43 -8.84
C GLU A 271 3.16 -5.44 -10.35
N GLY A 272 4.02 -6.12 -11.11
CA GLY A 272 3.77 -6.41 -12.52
C GLY A 272 4.16 -5.29 -13.50
N PHE A 273 4.67 -4.16 -13.04
CA PHE A 273 5.05 -3.03 -13.88
C PHE A 273 6.37 -2.41 -13.46
N GLU A 274 7.14 -1.97 -14.45
CA GLU A 274 8.38 -1.24 -14.18
C GLU A 274 8.06 0.17 -13.66
N ILE A 275 8.67 0.54 -12.53
CA ILE A 275 8.52 1.84 -11.90
C ILE A 275 9.88 2.32 -11.38
N HIS A 276 10.17 3.59 -11.53
CA HIS A 276 11.41 4.24 -11.14
C HIS A 276 11.14 5.28 -10.07
N PHE A 277 12.05 5.37 -9.09
CA PHE A 277 11.97 6.36 -8.01
C PHE A 277 13.25 7.17 -7.95
N ARG A 278 13.12 8.50 -8.03
CA ARG A 278 14.25 9.42 -7.82
C ARG A 278 14.28 10.02 -6.42
N LYS A 279 13.15 9.91 -5.70
CA LYS A 279 13.02 10.42 -4.34
C LYS A 279 12.18 9.47 -3.49
N PHE A 280 12.73 9.10 -2.35
CA PHE A 280 12.05 8.37 -1.30
C PHE A 280 12.66 8.86 0.01
N GLU A 281 12.02 9.84 0.62
CA GLU A 281 12.52 10.56 1.78
C GLU A 281 11.37 11.00 2.68
N LEU A 282 11.64 11.22 3.95
CA LEU A 282 10.68 11.75 4.90
C LEU A 282 11.26 12.89 5.72
N GLN A 283 10.39 13.77 6.16
CA GLN A 283 10.65 14.80 7.13
C GLN A 283 9.84 14.48 8.39
N PRO A 284 10.45 14.34 9.56
CA PRO A 284 9.73 14.20 10.82
C PRO A 284 8.82 15.40 11.08
N LEU A 285 7.66 15.16 11.70
CA LEU A 285 6.68 16.18 12.07
C LEU A 285 6.77 16.52 13.56
#